data_58266d6c4256e58712ef859fd7e51c8e
#
_entry.id   58266d6c4256e58712ef859fd7e51c8e
#
_cell.length_a   1.000
_cell.length_b   1.000
_cell.length_c   1.000
_cell.angle_alpha   90.00
_cell.angle_beta   90.00
_cell.angle_gamma   90.00
#
_symmetry.space_group_name_H-M   'P 1'
#
loop_
_entity.id
_entity.type
_entity.pdbx_description
1 polymer ?
#
loop_
_entity_poly.entity_id
_entity_poly.type
_entity_poly.pdbx_seq_one_letter_code
_entity_poly.pdbx_strand_id
1 'polypeptide(L)'
;MSAPVREGTLLDEGAAAFLHRPGVSITAASRDNRNVPRIGRCLGCRVAPDRASVTVFIALVQYQSFFEALAASRAIAVVFSLPSTHRTLQLKGVDASVGPLLPGDSEIISLHVDHFVDELAALGYPRETVRAYHWCEPAELRAVSFTPSAAFEQTPGPGAGAPLRRPA
;
A
#
# COMPACT_ATOMS: atom_id res chain seq x y z
N MET A 1 1.52 24.70 -4.12
CA MET A 1 2.29 24.48 -5.37
C MET A 1 2.63 22.99 -5.42
N SER A 2 2.02 22.23 -6.36
CA SER A 2 2.37 20.82 -6.58
C SER A 2 3.78 20.73 -7.17
N ALA A 3 4.60 19.82 -6.65
CA ALA A 3 5.91 19.54 -7.23
C ALA A 3 5.76 19.04 -8.67
N PRO A 4 6.70 19.36 -9.58
CA PRO A 4 6.65 18.87 -10.95
C PRO A 4 6.72 17.33 -10.95
N VAL A 5 5.87 16.71 -11.76
CA VAL A 5 5.85 15.25 -11.94
C VAL A 5 7.13 14.83 -12.64
N ARG A 6 7.81 13.81 -12.12
CA ARG A 6 8.99 13.24 -12.79
C ARG A 6 8.59 12.57 -14.10
N GLU A 7 9.28 12.89 -15.19
CA GLU A 7 9.13 12.17 -16.45
C GLU A 7 9.31 10.66 -16.25
N GLY A 8 8.40 9.86 -16.77
CA GLY A 8 8.43 8.41 -16.68
C GLY A 8 7.79 7.81 -15.42
N THR A 9 7.09 8.61 -14.59
CA THR A 9 6.31 8.12 -13.45
C THR A 9 5.19 7.20 -13.92
N LEU A 10 5.07 6.01 -13.28
CA LEU A 10 4.00 5.04 -13.59
C LEU A 10 2.63 5.45 -13.07
N LEU A 11 2.60 6.29 -12.03
CA LEU A 11 1.36 6.72 -11.41
C LEU A 11 0.89 8.02 -12.04
N ASP A 12 -0.21 7.97 -12.79
CA ASP A 12 -0.95 9.16 -13.14
C ASP A 12 -1.71 9.74 -11.93
N GLU A 13 -2.36 10.87 -12.10
CA GLU A 13 -3.10 11.54 -11.05
C GLU A 13 -4.28 10.68 -10.53
N GLY A 14 -4.96 9.97 -11.44
CA GLY A 14 -6.10 9.11 -11.11
C GLY A 14 -5.68 7.89 -10.30
N ALA A 15 -4.55 7.27 -10.63
CA ALA A 15 -3.98 6.17 -9.85
C ALA A 15 -3.52 6.66 -8.48
N ALA A 16 -2.78 7.77 -8.39
CA ALA A 16 -2.32 8.33 -7.12
C ALA A 16 -3.51 8.71 -6.21
N ALA A 17 -4.56 9.33 -6.77
CA ALA A 17 -5.79 9.65 -6.05
C ALA A 17 -6.48 8.38 -5.53
N PHE A 18 -6.48 7.29 -6.30
CA PHE A 18 -7.06 6.03 -5.86
C PHE A 18 -6.31 5.42 -4.68
N LEU A 19 -4.97 5.47 -4.66
CA LEU A 19 -4.18 4.96 -3.55
C LEU A 19 -4.51 5.66 -2.21
N HIS A 20 -4.88 6.94 -2.28
CA HIS A 20 -5.28 7.74 -1.10
C HIS A 20 -6.79 7.72 -0.82
N ARG A 21 -7.57 6.99 -1.61
CA ARG A 21 -9.03 6.99 -1.43
C ARG A 21 -9.39 6.40 -0.06
N PRO A 22 -10.30 7.07 0.70
CA PRO A 22 -10.82 6.54 1.95
C PRO A 22 -11.36 5.12 1.79
N GLY A 23 -11.04 4.23 2.74
CA GLY A 23 -11.53 2.85 2.77
C GLY A 23 -10.75 1.85 1.91
N VAL A 24 -9.71 2.27 1.18
CA VAL A 24 -8.88 1.33 0.40
C VAL A 24 -8.13 0.38 1.33
N SER A 25 -8.26 -0.92 1.12
CA SER A 25 -7.45 -1.96 1.75
C SER A 25 -6.07 -2.02 1.11
N ILE A 26 -5.03 -2.14 1.91
CA ILE A 26 -3.64 -2.19 1.42
C ILE A 26 -2.96 -3.44 1.96
N THR A 27 -2.44 -4.27 1.06
CA THR A 27 -1.67 -5.47 1.41
C THR A 27 -0.37 -5.49 0.62
N ALA A 28 0.75 -5.64 1.32
CA ALA A 28 2.06 -5.80 0.72
C ALA A 28 2.50 -7.26 0.73
N ALA A 29 3.21 -7.67 -0.30
CA ALA A 29 3.86 -8.96 -0.39
C ALA A 29 5.33 -8.78 -0.75
N SER A 30 6.18 -9.62 -0.19
CA SER A 30 7.59 -9.77 -0.56
C SER A 30 7.91 -11.25 -0.70
N ARG A 31 9.10 -11.59 -1.16
CA ARG A 31 9.58 -12.97 -1.27
C ARG A 31 11.01 -13.09 -0.75
N ASP A 32 11.34 -14.26 -0.23
CA ASP A 32 12.73 -14.60 0.11
C ASP A 32 13.55 -15.03 -1.13
N ASN A 33 14.80 -15.37 -0.92
CA ASN A 33 15.71 -15.85 -1.97
C ASN A 33 15.33 -17.22 -2.57
N ARG A 34 14.39 -17.93 -1.94
CA ARG A 34 13.80 -19.19 -2.44
C ARG A 34 12.45 -18.97 -3.10
N ASN A 35 12.05 -17.72 -3.33
CA ASN A 35 10.74 -17.31 -3.87
C ASN A 35 9.55 -17.69 -2.98
N VAL A 36 9.75 -17.90 -1.68
CA VAL A 36 8.64 -18.11 -0.74
C VAL A 36 7.99 -16.76 -0.43
N PRO A 37 6.70 -16.57 -0.75
CA PRO A 37 6.03 -15.31 -0.53
C PRO A 37 5.69 -15.09 0.95
N ARG A 38 5.76 -13.83 1.39
CA ARG A 38 5.30 -13.35 2.69
C ARG A 38 4.46 -12.12 2.51
N ILE A 39 3.41 -12.00 3.27
CA ILE A 39 2.48 -10.87 3.18
C ILE A 39 2.46 -10.09 4.49
N GLY A 40 2.15 -8.80 4.39
CA GLY A 40 1.89 -7.91 5.52
C GLY A 40 0.74 -6.97 5.18
N ARG A 41 -0.17 -6.77 6.13
CA ARG A 41 -1.22 -5.76 6.02
C ARG A 41 -0.62 -4.40 6.29
N CYS A 42 -1.00 -3.44 5.45
CA CYS A 42 -0.59 -2.05 5.61
C CYS A 42 -1.69 -1.24 6.29
N LEU A 43 -1.29 -0.27 7.08
CA LEU A 43 -2.15 0.62 7.86
C LEU A 43 -2.24 2.02 7.25
N GLY A 44 -1.89 2.16 6.00
CA GLY A 44 -1.93 3.40 5.25
C GLY A 44 -0.82 3.49 4.21
N CYS A 45 -0.87 4.54 3.41
CA CYS A 45 0.18 4.83 2.44
C CYS A 45 0.36 6.34 2.24
N ARG A 46 1.53 6.68 1.72
CA ARG A 46 1.88 8.03 1.25
C ARG A 46 2.50 7.92 -0.13
N VAL A 47 2.01 8.69 -1.07
CA VAL A 47 2.61 8.87 -2.39
C VAL A 47 3.43 10.15 -2.37
N ALA A 48 4.65 10.12 -2.88
CA ALA A 48 5.48 11.32 -2.97
C ALA A 48 4.81 12.38 -3.88
N PRO A 49 5.05 13.69 -3.63
CA PRO A 49 4.43 14.75 -4.43
C PRO A 49 4.73 14.66 -5.93
N ASP A 50 5.91 14.15 -6.30
CA ASP A 50 6.31 13.88 -7.69
C ASP A 50 5.78 12.54 -8.23
N ARG A 51 5.03 11.79 -7.42
CA ARG A 51 4.46 10.47 -7.71
C ARG A 51 5.51 9.39 -8.06
N ALA A 52 6.79 9.64 -7.82
CA ALA A 52 7.86 8.71 -8.16
C ALA A 52 8.03 7.58 -7.15
N SER A 53 7.59 7.75 -5.91
CA SER A 53 7.68 6.74 -4.87
C SER A 53 6.40 6.60 -4.06
N VAL A 54 6.21 5.39 -3.53
CA VAL A 54 5.12 5.04 -2.62
C VAL A 54 5.70 4.49 -1.34
N THR A 55 5.14 4.93 -0.21
CA THR A 55 5.47 4.43 1.12
C THR A 55 4.21 3.78 1.71
N VAL A 56 4.34 2.58 2.27
CA VAL A 56 3.27 1.91 3.02
C VAL A 56 3.72 1.69 4.46
N PHE A 57 2.76 1.65 5.39
CA PHE A 57 3.03 1.53 6.82
C PHE A 57 2.63 0.16 7.33
N ILE A 58 3.56 -0.56 7.98
CA ILE A 58 3.38 -1.96 8.38
C ILE A 58 3.90 -2.15 9.81
N ALA A 59 3.19 -2.95 10.63
CA ALA A 59 3.63 -3.31 11.98
C ALA A 59 4.72 -4.40 11.91
N LEU A 60 5.91 -4.11 12.45
CA LEU A 60 7.08 -4.98 12.36
C LEU A 60 6.85 -6.33 13.04
N VAL A 61 6.39 -6.32 14.27
CA VAL A 61 6.27 -7.55 15.07
C VAL A 61 5.21 -8.49 14.52
N GLN A 62 4.07 -7.94 14.05
CA GLN A 62 3.00 -8.74 13.45
C GLN A 62 3.41 -9.40 12.14
N TYR A 63 4.33 -8.77 11.38
CA TYR A 63 4.72 -9.20 10.03
C TYR A 63 6.24 -9.39 9.89
N GLN A 64 6.91 -9.91 10.91
CA GLN A 64 8.36 -10.12 10.93
C GLN A 64 8.85 -10.89 9.69
N SER A 65 8.17 -11.98 9.31
CA SER A 65 8.54 -12.78 8.14
C SER A 65 8.46 -12.03 6.82
N PHE A 66 7.57 -11.03 6.70
CA PHE A 66 7.52 -10.13 5.55
C PHE A 66 8.78 -9.25 5.51
N PHE A 67 9.20 -8.69 6.64
CA PHE A 67 10.39 -7.84 6.70
C PHE A 67 11.67 -8.64 6.44
N GLU A 68 11.76 -9.89 6.91
CA GLU A 68 12.87 -10.80 6.59
C GLU A 68 12.97 -11.09 5.09
N ALA A 69 11.84 -11.38 4.44
CA ALA A 69 11.77 -11.59 3.00
C ALA A 69 12.12 -10.32 2.21
N LEU A 70 11.64 -9.16 2.68
CA LEU A 70 11.95 -7.86 2.08
C LEU A 70 13.43 -7.54 2.17
N ALA A 71 14.06 -7.77 3.33
CA ALA A 71 15.49 -7.58 3.52
C ALA A 71 16.33 -8.46 2.59
N ALA A 72 15.87 -9.69 2.29
CA ALA A 72 16.56 -10.63 1.43
C ALA A 72 16.48 -10.27 -0.07
N SER A 73 15.37 -9.71 -0.54
CA SER A 73 15.14 -9.53 -1.98
C SER A 73 14.92 -8.08 -2.42
N ARG A 74 14.50 -7.21 -1.51
CA ARG A 74 14.02 -5.84 -1.80
C ARG A 74 12.85 -5.78 -2.79
N ALA A 75 12.34 -6.93 -3.22
CA ALA A 75 11.17 -7.03 -4.09
C ALA A 75 9.89 -6.83 -3.30
N ILE A 76 8.98 -6.02 -3.82
CA ILE A 76 7.69 -5.75 -3.20
C ILE A 76 6.59 -5.74 -4.24
N ALA A 77 5.41 -6.23 -3.86
CA ALA A 77 4.16 -6.04 -4.58
C ALA A 77 3.12 -5.52 -3.58
N VAL A 78 2.45 -4.43 -3.91
CA VAL A 78 1.42 -3.84 -3.05
C VAL A 78 0.11 -3.80 -3.81
N VAL A 79 -0.94 -4.35 -3.20
CA VAL A 79 -2.30 -4.35 -3.73
C VAL A 79 -3.13 -3.34 -2.95
N PHE A 80 -3.81 -2.48 -3.68
CA PHE A 80 -4.76 -1.49 -3.21
C PHE A 80 -6.13 -1.87 -3.72
N SER A 81 -7.07 -2.19 -2.83
CA SER A 81 -8.40 -2.65 -3.21
C SER A 81 -9.48 -1.92 -2.40
N LEU A 82 -10.49 -1.36 -3.07
CA LEU A 82 -11.64 -0.76 -2.41
C LEU A 82 -12.73 -1.81 -2.23
N PRO A 83 -13.06 -2.23 -0.99
CA PRO A 83 -13.95 -3.37 -0.74
C PRO A 83 -15.35 -3.22 -1.36
N SER A 84 -15.96 -2.03 -1.31
CA SER A 84 -17.32 -1.79 -1.80
C SER A 84 -17.47 -1.89 -3.32
N THR A 85 -16.39 -1.67 -4.08
CA THR A 85 -16.44 -1.66 -5.56
C THR A 85 -15.55 -2.73 -6.21
N HIS A 86 -14.71 -3.38 -5.42
CA HIS A 86 -13.65 -4.29 -5.87
C HIS A 86 -12.63 -3.66 -6.82
N ARG A 87 -12.65 -2.33 -7.01
CA ARG A 87 -11.60 -1.66 -7.76
C ARG A 87 -10.25 -1.96 -7.12
N THR A 88 -9.30 -2.47 -7.91
CA THR A 88 -8.03 -2.97 -7.39
C THR A 88 -6.88 -2.59 -8.31
N LEU A 89 -5.84 -1.99 -7.74
CA LEU A 89 -4.56 -1.73 -8.41
C LEU A 89 -3.45 -2.50 -7.70
N GLN A 90 -2.48 -3.00 -8.46
CA GLN A 90 -1.26 -3.59 -7.93
C GLN A 90 -0.05 -2.80 -8.41
N LEU A 91 0.83 -2.44 -7.49
CA LEU A 91 2.15 -1.85 -7.77
C LEU A 91 3.24 -2.86 -7.44
N LYS A 92 4.31 -2.88 -8.23
CA LYS A 92 5.51 -3.69 -7.95
C LYS A 92 6.76 -2.81 -7.95
N GLY A 93 7.73 -3.17 -7.11
CA GLY A 93 9.05 -2.55 -7.02
C GLY A 93 10.13 -3.56 -6.68
N VAL A 94 11.39 -3.16 -6.88
CA VAL A 94 12.56 -4.01 -6.64
C VAL A 94 13.63 -3.32 -5.79
N ASP A 95 13.30 -2.16 -5.23
CA ASP A 95 14.20 -1.29 -4.48
C ASP A 95 13.66 -0.96 -3.08
N ALA A 96 12.71 -1.75 -2.58
CA ALA A 96 12.06 -1.46 -1.31
C ALA A 96 13.05 -1.32 -0.15
N SER A 97 12.81 -0.34 0.68
CA SER A 97 13.61 -0.01 1.86
C SER A 97 12.72 0.24 3.07
N VAL A 98 13.22 -0.12 4.25
CA VAL A 98 12.53 0.06 5.53
C VAL A 98 13.14 1.25 6.26
N GLY A 99 12.28 2.12 6.79
CA GLY A 99 12.68 3.29 7.57
C GLY A 99 11.72 3.60 8.70
N PRO A 100 12.03 4.60 9.52
CA PRO A 100 11.11 5.13 10.53
C PRO A 100 9.95 5.89 9.87
N LEU A 101 8.90 6.14 10.65
CA LEU A 101 7.86 7.08 10.25
C LEU A 101 8.41 8.51 10.22
N LEU A 102 7.90 9.29 9.28
CA LEU A 102 8.15 10.74 9.19
C LEU A 102 7.05 11.52 9.93
N PRO A 103 7.28 12.79 10.27
CA PRO A 103 6.22 13.67 10.77
C PRO A 103 5.01 13.68 9.83
N GLY A 104 3.81 13.50 10.39
CA GLY A 104 2.56 13.38 9.62
C GLY A 104 2.14 11.95 9.24
N ASP A 105 3.04 10.97 9.29
CA ASP A 105 2.70 9.58 8.93
C ASP A 105 1.69 8.97 9.92
N SER A 106 1.76 9.34 11.20
CA SER A 106 0.82 8.84 12.22
C SER A 106 -0.61 9.31 11.98
N GLU A 107 -0.80 10.54 11.52
CA GLU A 107 -2.09 11.09 11.15
C GLU A 107 -2.67 10.37 9.92
N ILE A 108 -1.82 10.10 8.91
CA ILE A 108 -2.21 9.32 7.73
C ILE A 108 -2.69 7.93 8.14
N ILE A 109 -1.96 7.25 9.03
CA ILE A 109 -2.31 5.91 9.54
C ILE A 109 -3.65 5.95 10.28
N SER A 110 -3.83 6.90 11.20
CA SER A 110 -5.07 7.04 11.97
C SER A 110 -6.28 7.26 11.06
N LEU A 111 -6.18 8.19 10.12
CA LEU A 111 -7.24 8.47 9.15
C LEU A 111 -7.53 7.26 8.25
N HIS A 112 -6.49 6.55 7.80
CA HIS A 112 -6.66 5.36 6.98
C HIS A 112 -7.45 4.27 7.73
N VAL A 113 -7.08 3.99 8.99
CA VAL A 113 -7.79 2.99 9.82
C VAL A 113 -9.24 3.39 10.04
N ASP A 114 -9.51 4.66 10.36
CA ASP A 114 -10.87 5.15 10.56
C ASP A 114 -11.73 5.01 9.31
N HIS A 115 -11.21 5.42 8.15
CA HIS A 115 -11.91 5.28 6.87
C HIS A 115 -12.14 3.82 6.47
N PHE A 116 -11.18 2.94 6.78
CA PHE A 116 -11.35 1.51 6.49
C PHE A 116 -12.40 0.86 7.41
N VAL A 117 -12.47 1.29 8.67
CA VAL A 117 -13.55 0.89 9.59
C VAL A 117 -14.92 1.33 9.04
N ASP A 118 -15.03 2.56 8.52
CA ASP A 118 -16.26 3.07 7.93
C ASP A 118 -16.66 2.28 6.67
N GLU A 119 -15.71 2.01 5.78
CA GLU A 119 -15.93 1.24 4.56
C GLU A 119 -16.46 -0.17 4.87
N LEU A 120 -15.83 -0.89 5.80
CA LEU A 120 -16.25 -2.24 6.16
C LEU A 120 -17.55 -2.26 6.98
N ALA A 121 -17.80 -1.24 7.80
CA ALA A 121 -19.06 -1.12 8.53
C ALA A 121 -20.24 -0.97 7.56
N ALA A 122 -20.07 -0.23 6.47
CA ALA A 122 -21.09 -0.12 5.41
C ALA A 122 -21.37 -1.47 4.71
N LEU A 123 -20.41 -2.40 4.76
CA LEU A 123 -20.55 -3.77 4.24
C LEU A 123 -21.05 -4.77 5.29
N GLY A 124 -21.38 -4.30 6.51
CA GLY A 124 -21.95 -5.13 7.57
C GLY A 124 -20.95 -5.72 8.56
N TYR A 125 -19.68 -5.34 8.51
CA TYR A 125 -18.68 -5.81 9.48
C TYR A 125 -18.75 -4.96 10.77
N PRO A 126 -18.67 -5.58 11.97
CA PRO A 126 -18.65 -4.83 13.22
C PRO A 126 -17.41 -3.92 13.31
N ARG A 127 -17.64 -2.63 13.60
CA ARG A 127 -16.57 -1.60 13.68
C ARG A 127 -15.46 -1.98 14.65
N GLU A 128 -15.83 -2.50 15.82
CA GLU A 128 -14.90 -2.90 16.86
C GLU A 128 -13.96 -4.02 16.40
N THR A 129 -14.48 -5.01 15.68
CA THR A 129 -13.70 -6.11 15.10
C THR A 129 -12.70 -5.61 14.07
N VAL A 130 -13.14 -4.71 13.17
CA VAL A 130 -12.25 -4.13 12.16
C VAL A 130 -11.15 -3.31 12.82
N ARG A 131 -11.48 -2.50 13.82
CA ARG A 131 -10.52 -1.68 14.56
C ARG A 131 -9.52 -2.54 15.33
N ALA A 132 -9.96 -3.57 16.04
CA ALA A 132 -9.09 -4.50 16.75
C ALA A 132 -8.12 -5.24 15.82
N TYR A 133 -8.57 -5.59 14.61
CA TYR A 133 -7.75 -6.25 13.61
C TYR A 133 -6.65 -5.34 13.03
N HIS A 134 -6.83 -4.01 13.08
CA HIS A 134 -5.85 -3.02 12.61
C HIS A 134 -5.03 -2.40 13.75
N TRP A 135 -5.23 -2.88 14.98
CA TRP A 135 -4.50 -2.37 16.13
C TRP A 135 -3.05 -2.87 16.13
N CYS A 136 -2.11 -1.99 16.43
CA CYS A 136 -0.72 -2.30 16.73
C CYS A 136 -0.12 -1.24 17.63
N GLU A 137 0.97 -1.55 18.30
CA GLU A 137 1.74 -0.55 19.05
C GLU A 137 2.39 0.44 18.09
N PRO A 138 2.24 1.75 18.31
CA PRO A 138 2.84 2.77 17.42
C PRO A 138 4.35 2.62 17.22
N ALA A 139 5.08 2.18 18.26
CA ALA A 139 6.52 1.95 18.21
C ALA A 139 6.95 0.82 17.24
N GLU A 140 6.02 -0.07 16.88
CA GLU A 140 6.25 -1.18 15.95
C GLU A 140 6.07 -0.80 14.49
N LEU A 141 5.49 0.37 14.22
CA LEU A 141 5.24 0.82 12.85
C LEU A 141 6.54 1.14 12.13
N ARG A 142 6.60 0.68 10.88
CA ARG A 142 7.71 0.97 9.95
C ARG A 142 7.15 1.48 8.63
N ALA A 143 7.88 2.41 8.04
CA ALA A 143 7.65 2.89 6.69
C ALA A 143 8.42 2.02 5.70
N VAL A 144 7.74 1.46 4.71
CA VAL A 144 8.34 0.71 3.61
C VAL A 144 8.16 1.51 2.34
N SER A 145 9.24 2.06 1.81
CA SER A 145 9.25 2.93 0.63
C SER A 145 9.83 2.20 -0.57
N PHE A 146 9.23 2.40 -1.75
CA PHE A 146 9.71 1.82 -3.01
C PHE A 146 9.34 2.70 -4.20
N THR A 147 10.08 2.52 -5.31
CA THR A 147 9.77 3.12 -6.61
C THR A 147 8.94 2.11 -7.41
N PRO A 148 7.70 2.43 -7.80
CA PRO A 148 6.92 1.57 -8.67
C PRO A 148 7.63 1.35 -10.02
N SER A 149 8.00 0.10 -10.31
CA SER A 149 8.59 -0.32 -11.59
C SER A 149 7.58 -0.94 -12.53
N ALA A 150 6.45 -1.42 -11.99
CA ALA A 150 5.30 -1.92 -12.75
C ALA A 150 4.00 -1.66 -11.97
N ALA A 151 2.92 -1.44 -12.71
CA ALA A 151 1.58 -1.24 -12.17
C ALA A 151 0.56 -2.00 -13.02
N PHE A 152 -0.45 -2.58 -12.37
CA PHE A 152 -1.44 -3.44 -13.02
C PHE A 152 -2.85 -3.09 -12.53
N GLU A 153 -3.79 -3.11 -13.46
CA GLU A 153 -5.22 -3.18 -13.15
C GLU A 153 -5.53 -4.60 -12.63
N GLN A 154 -6.15 -4.70 -11.46
CA GLN A 154 -6.51 -5.99 -10.84
C GLN A 154 -7.99 -6.04 -10.44
N THR A 155 -8.78 -5.04 -10.83
CA THR A 155 -10.23 -5.08 -10.67
C THR A 155 -10.79 -6.34 -11.34
N PRO A 156 -11.60 -7.17 -10.65
CA PRO A 156 -12.17 -8.36 -11.24
C PRO A 156 -12.92 -8.07 -12.55
N GLY A 157 -12.53 -8.78 -13.62
CA GLY A 157 -13.12 -8.59 -14.93
C GLY A 157 -12.13 -8.85 -16.07
N PRO A 158 -12.54 -8.61 -17.33
CA PRO A 158 -11.71 -8.90 -18.53
C PRO A 158 -10.39 -8.09 -18.58
N GLY A 159 -10.30 -6.97 -17.85
CA GLY A 159 -9.09 -6.13 -17.78
C GLY A 159 -8.11 -6.52 -16.68
N ALA A 160 -8.44 -7.51 -15.83
CA ALA A 160 -7.57 -7.93 -14.74
C ALA A 160 -6.22 -8.42 -15.26
N GLY A 161 -5.13 -7.93 -14.66
CA GLY A 161 -3.76 -8.23 -15.07
C GLY A 161 -3.21 -7.34 -16.19
N ALA A 162 -4.01 -6.42 -16.74
CA ALA A 162 -3.52 -5.48 -17.74
C ALA A 162 -2.51 -4.48 -17.09
N PRO A 163 -1.33 -4.25 -17.71
CA PRO A 163 -0.40 -3.24 -17.22
C PRO A 163 -1.00 -1.84 -17.38
N LEU A 164 -0.84 -0.99 -16.36
CA LEU A 164 -1.12 0.42 -16.50
C LEU A 164 -0.06 1.04 -17.44
N ARG A 165 -0.52 1.81 -18.41
CA ARG A 165 0.36 2.51 -19.33
C ARG A 165 0.97 3.74 -18.63
N ARG A 166 2.24 4.01 -18.90
CA ARG A 166 2.83 5.27 -18.47
C ARG A 166 2.06 6.43 -19.12
N PRO A 167 1.80 7.50 -18.37
CA PRO A 167 1.31 8.73 -18.97
C PRO A 167 2.26 9.17 -20.09
N ALA A 168 1.71 9.64 -21.20
CA ALA A 168 2.46 10.19 -22.31
C ALA A 168 3.12 11.52 -21.94
#